data_0cc39dd3a2362a709eaa2cc5dc1971f9
#
_entry.id   0cc39dd3a2362a709eaa2cc5dc1971f9
#
_cell.length_a   1.000
_cell.length_b   1.000
_cell.length_c   1.000
_cell.angle_alpha   90.00
_cell.angle_beta   90.00
_cell.angle_gamma   90.00
#
_symmetry.space_group_name_H-M   'P 1'
#
loop_
_entity.id
_entity.type
_entity.pdbx_description
1 polymer ?
#
loop_
_entity_poly.entity_id
_entity_poly.type
_entity_poly.pdbx_seq_one_letter_code
_entity_poly.pdbx_strand_id
1 'polypeptide(L)'
;MHRHTLRIAVSVVAACAAVLLAQLSAGAITVSGTPSPVTGNATWFSGLGGPYGGCGLPQANVDSQNFLALNVQNSPGVYTLLPRPIPAADASEIGMFDNGLNCGRWVQVTIGNYCTGVNDGAQNEPFCRNGSWISDQYNGATLDMVVADSCDDGNAWCKDDPYHIDLHQASLNQFVLNGQPVGNMYPDHWNNRQVTWQFIPAPNYTGDINIGALQGAQPYWPAIAISHLPNGIHGVQYYANGTWTDATMDSDMGDDYIVAPTTGSGTAGSSYEIRVVDASGNLVNNGEVYNFSLPASCLPNGCSTAYTPVSYTTSTGPTAPPPATGTCTLTSSVSNSWPGGSQLQLTVTNSGTTLLTGWTAGFMLADTSETITSSWNATVSQSGQQVSAVNASYDGSVAAGESTTFGVVVTGSNATLSRLTCGPH
;
A
#
# COMPACT_ATOMS: atom_id res chain seq x y z
N MET A 1 -64.65 67.40 3.01
CA MET A 1 -64.45 66.20 3.87
C MET A 1 -63.65 65.18 3.06
N HIS A 2 -62.33 65.16 3.17
CA HIS A 2 -61.49 64.22 2.49
C HIS A 2 -60.98 63.21 3.51
N ARG A 3 -61.26 61.93 3.26
CA ARG A 3 -60.73 60.83 4.06
C ARG A 3 -59.47 60.31 3.38
N HIS A 4 -58.26 60.47 4.01
CA HIS A 4 -57.06 59.83 3.61
C HIS A 4 -56.97 58.40 4.19
N THR A 5 -56.93 57.41 3.34
CA THR A 5 -56.63 56.03 3.68
C THR A 5 -55.14 55.79 3.63
N LEU A 6 -54.61 55.52 4.78
CA LEU A 6 -53.18 55.14 4.97
C LEU A 6 -53.01 53.66 4.58
N ARG A 7 -52.21 53.38 3.54
CA ARG A 7 -51.84 52.04 3.17
C ARG A 7 -50.51 51.71 3.88
N ILE A 8 -50.52 50.76 4.79
CA ILE A 8 -49.32 50.18 5.42
C ILE A 8 -48.77 49.10 4.49
N ALA A 9 -47.57 49.32 3.99
CA ALA A 9 -46.83 48.34 3.24
C ALA A 9 -46.04 47.43 4.24
N VAL A 10 -46.39 46.17 4.29
CA VAL A 10 -45.64 45.16 5.05
C VAL A 10 -44.55 44.61 4.14
N SER A 11 -43.31 44.97 4.42
CA SER A 11 -42.13 44.38 3.76
C SER A 11 -41.79 43.05 4.44
N VAL A 12 -42.00 41.95 3.72
CA VAL A 12 -41.51 40.63 4.13
C VAL A 12 -40.05 40.53 3.71
N VAL A 13 -39.14 40.54 4.68
CA VAL A 13 -37.73 40.23 4.47
C VAL A 13 -37.60 38.71 4.51
N ALA A 14 -37.42 38.10 3.35
CA ALA A 14 -37.03 36.70 3.23
C ALA A 14 -35.56 36.57 3.54
N ALA A 15 -35.21 36.06 4.71
CA ALA A 15 -33.85 35.68 5.06
C ALA A 15 -33.48 34.34 4.35
N CYS A 16 -32.73 34.40 3.25
CA CYS A 16 -32.10 33.22 2.68
C CYS A 16 -30.92 32.80 3.59
N ALA A 17 -31.15 31.79 4.41
CA ALA A 17 -30.07 31.09 5.09
C ALA A 17 -29.28 30.28 4.04
N ALA A 18 -28.15 30.80 3.59
CA ALA A 18 -27.18 30.04 2.82
C ALA A 18 -26.54 29.02 3.76
N VAL A 19 -26.95 27.76 3.65
CA VAL A 19 -26.22 26.64 4.26
C VAL A 19 -24.94 26.48 3.45
N LEU A 20 -23.83 27.01 3.95
CA LEU A 20 -22.50 26.62 3.49
C LEU A 20 -22.28 25.15 3.90
N LEU A 21 -22.48 24.24 2.97
CA LEU A 21 -21.91 22.91 3.03
C LEU A 21 -20.40 23.10 2.94
N ALA A 22 -19.70 23.01 4.07
CA ALA A 22 -18.27 22.81 4.08
C ALA A 22 -18.02 21.48 3.38
N GLN A 23 -17.55 21.54 2.14
CA GLN A 23 -16.94 20.38 1.51
C GLN A 23 -15.69 20.06 2.34
N LEU A 24 -15.78 19.01 3.15
CA LEU A 24 -14.60 18.38 3.71
C LEU A 24 -13.76 17.94 2.50
N SER A 25 -12.73 18.70 2.19
CA SER A 25 -11.71 18.25 1.26
C SER A 25 -11.16 16.95 1.86
N ALA A 26 -11.40 15.83 1.20
CA ALA A 26 -10.68 14.61 1.50
C ALA A 26 -9.21 14.97 1.52
N GLY A 27 -8.52 14.72 2.64
CA GLY A 27 -7.09 14.98 2.73
C GLY A 27 -6.40 14.29 1.57
N ALA A 28 -5.42 14.95 0.97
CA ALA A 28 -4.66 14.36 -0.14
C ALA A 28 -4.04 13.06 0.34
N ILE A 29 -4.30 11.96 -0.38
CA ILE A 29 -3.72 10.66 -0.10
C ILE A 29 -2.20 10.77 -0.25
N THR A 30 -1.45 10.43 0.80
CA THR A 30 0.01 10.43 0.75
C THR A 30 0.47 9.12 0.12
N VAL A 31 1.21 9.20 -0.97
CA VAL A 31 1.79 8.04 -1.65
C VAL A 31 3.23 7.88 -1.22
N SER A 32 3.57 6.70 -0.70
CA SER A 32 4.93 6.33 -0.32
C SER A 32 5.57 5.35 -1.32
N GLY A 33 6.84 5.08 -1.18
CA GLY A 33 7.58 4.10 -1.99
C GLY A 33 8.62 4.72 -2.89
N THR A 34 8.81 4.16 -4.08
CA THR A 34 9.84 4.55 -5.02
C THR A 34 9.84 6.05 -5.30
N PRO A 35 11.03 6.70 -5.32
CA PRO A 35 11.14 8.07 -5.82
C PRO A 35 10.50 8.17 -7.19
N SER A 36 9.70 9.16 -7.40
CA SER A 36 8.88 9.31 -8.58
C SER A 36 9.46 10.35 -9.55
N PRO A 37 9.31 10.13 -10.86
CA PRO A 37 9.04 8.87 -11.54
C PRO A 37 10.31 8.05 -11.79
N VAL A 38 10.18 6.73 -11.98
CA VAL A 38 11.28 5.85 -12.35
C VAL A 38 11.16 5.41 -13.80
N THR A 39 12.29 5.02 -14.41
CA THR A 39 12.32 4.51 -15.79
C THR A 39 12.77 3.04 -15.76
N GLY A 40 12.03 2.18 -16.43
CA GLY A 40 12.30 0.78 -16.63
C GLY A 40 11.89 0.31 -18.01
N ASN A 41 11.92 -1.01 -18.21
CA ASN A 41 11.42 -1.65 -19.41
C ASN A 41 10.09 -2.34 -19.13
N ALA A 42 9.26 -2.46 -20.14
CA ALA A 42 7.98 -3.15 -20.02
C ALA A 42 7.84 -4.27 -21.03
N THR A 43 7.36 -5.40 -20.56
CA THR A 43 6.82 -6.50 -21.36
C THR A 43 5.31 -6.59 -21.17
N TRP A 44 4.69 -7.69 -21.61
CA TRP A 44 3.27 -7.90 -21.41
C TRP A 44 2.96 -9.36 -21.13
N PHE A 45 1.83 -9.60 -20.48
CA PHE A 45 1.27 -10.91 -20.22
C PHE A 45 -0.22 -10.96 -20.53
N SER A 46 -0.77 -12.16 -20.75
CA SER A 46 -2.14 -12.32 -21.28
C SER A 46 -3.25 -12.11 -20.23
N GLY A 47 -2.93 -12.22 -18.96
CA GLY A 47 -3.87 -12.10 -17.83
C GLY A 47 -3.38 -12.84 -16.62
N LEU A 48 -4.10 -12.68 -15.49
CA LEU A 48 -3.73 -13.32 -14.23
C LEU A 48 -3.80 -14.83 -14.30
N GLY A 49 -2.86 -15.52 -13.67
CA GLY A 49 -2.91 -16.96 -13.46
C GLY A 49 -4.14 -17.38 -12.64
N GLY A 50 -4.59 -18.59 -12.84
CA GLY A 50 -5.71 -19.10 -12.04
C GLY A 50 -5.24 -19.86 -10.79
N PRO A 51 -6.00 -19.82 -9.69
CA PRO A 51 -7.23 -19.04 -9.50
C PRO A 51 -6.99 -17.58 -9.13
N TYR A 52 -5.75 -17.20 -8.74
CA TYR A 52 -5.36 -15.87 -8.26
C TYR A 52 -4.19 -15.35 -9.06
N GLY A 53 -4.06 -14.02 -9.21
CA GLY A 53 -2.81 -13.36 -9.55
C GLY A 53 -1.83 -13.35 -8.38
N GLY A 54 -0.62 -12.83 -8.59
CA GLY A 54 0.41 -12.76 -7.55
C GLY A 54 0.01 -11.96 -6.31
N CYS A 55 -0.99 -11.08 -6.43
CA CYS A 55 -1.54 -10.33 -5.31
C CYS A 55 -2.67 -11.06 -4.54
N GLY A 56 -3.15 -12.22 -5.02
CA GLY A 56 -4.16 -13.01 -4.33
C GLY A 56 -5.59 -12.81 -4.81
N LEU A 57 -5.84 -11.93 -5.78
CA LEU A 57 -7.16 -11.70 -6.33
C LEU A 57 -7.37 -12.43 -7.66
N PRO A 58 -8.55 -13.04 -7.89
CA PRO A 58 -8.95 -13.46 -9.23
C PRO A 58 -9.10 -12.23 -10.14
N GLN A 59 -8.79 -12.38 -11.43
CA GLN A 59 -8.84 -11.27 -12.39
C GLN A 59 -10.18 -10.51 -12.40
N ALA A 60 -11.28 -11.21 -12.20
CA ALA A 60 -12.61 -10.58 -12.15
C ALA A 60 -12.83 -9.67 -10.93
N ASN A 61 -11.97 -9.75 -9.91
CA ASN A 61 -12.11 -9.05 -8.64
C ASN A 61 -11.06 -7.96 -8.42
N VAL A 62 -10.13 -7.76 -9.37
CA VAL A 62 -9.20 -6.62 -9.31
C VAL A 62 -9.94 -5.31 -9.61
N ASP A 63 -9.47 -4.22 -9.03
CA ASP A 63 -10.11 -2.91 -9.10
C ASP A 63 -10.18 -2.32 -10.51
N SER A 64 -9.35 -2.79 -11.41
CA SER A 64 -9.32 -2.40 -12.82
C SER A 64 -8.85 -3.54 -13.69
N GLN A 65 -9.39 -3.65 -14.90
CA GLN A 65 -8.82 -4.54 -15.91
C GLN A 65 -7.56 -3.96 -16.57
N ASN A 66 -7.21 -2.72 -16.28
CA ASN A 66 -5.90 -2.16 -16.53
C ASN A 66 -5.01 -2.47 -15.31
N PHE A 67 -4.27 -3.55 -15.37
CA PHE A 67 -3.39 -3.99 -14.30
C PHE A 67 -2.01 -4.37 -14.82
N LEU A 68 -1.08 -4.49 -13.89
CA LEU A 68 0.31 -4.84 -14.20
C LEU A 68 0.89 -5.76 -13.11
N ALA A 69 2.02 -6.38 -13.44
CA ALA A 69 2.86 -7.12 -12.52
C ALA A 69 4.15 -6.34 -12.23
N LEU A 70 4.62 -6.45 -10.98
CA LEU A 70 5.90 -5.92 -10.55
C LEU A 70 6.92 -7.07 -10.40
N ASN A 71 8.21 -6.76 -10.58
CA ASN A 71 9.28 -7.74 -10.42
C ASN A 71 9.43 -8.18 -8.96
N VAL A 72 9.48 -9.49 -8.73
CA VAL A 72 9.69 -10.09 -7.40
C VAL A 72 11.13 -9.93 -6.96
N GLN A 73 12.08 -10.20 -7.86
CA GLN A 73 13.51 -10.13 -7.59
C GLN A 73 14.17 -8.97 -8.35
N ASN A 74 15.16 -8.36 -7.71
CA ASN A 74 16.12 -7.43 -8.31
C ASN A 74 17.51 -8.04 -8.15
N SER A 75 17.85 -8.97 -9.04
CA SER A 75 19.09 -9.77 -8.98
C SER A 75 19.76 -9.86 -10.36
N PRO A 76 20.24 -8.73 -10.94
CA PRO A 76 20.80 -8.70 -12.28
C PRO A 76 21.90 -9.74 -12.50
N GLY A 77 21.74 -10.56 -13.55
CA GLY A 77 22.66 -11.64 -13.89
C GLY A 77 22.55 -12.91 -13.04
N VAL A 78 21.64 -12.94 -12.05
CA VAL A 78 21.34 -14.12 -11.23
C VAL A 78 19.89 -14.55 -11.48
N TYR A 79 19.73 -15.71 -12.12
CA TYR A 79 18.41 -16.16 -12.59
C TYR A 79 17.81 -17.30 -11.77
N THR A 80 18.45 -17.68 -10.68
CA THR A 80 17.87 -18.62 -9.72
C THR A 80 16.68 -17.99 -9.03
N LEU A 81 15.57 -18.73 -8.96
CA LEU A 81 14.40 -18.29 -8.21
C LEU A 81 14.68 -18.37 -6.71
N LEU A 82 14.37 -17.30 -6.00
CA LEU A 82 14.38 -17.27 -4.54
C LEU A 82 13.06 -17.82 -3.99
N PRO A 83 13.06 -18.31 -2.74
CA PRO A 83 11.81 -18.63 -2.06
C PRO A 83 10.87 -17.41 -1.96
N ARG A 84 9.57 -17.64 -1.95
CA ARG A 84 8.56 -16.60 -1.76
C ARG A 84 7.79 -16.81 -0.45
N PRO A 85 7.61 -15.77 0.38
CA PRO A 85 8.24 -14.43 0.28
C PRO A 85 9.77 -14.52 0.36
N ILE A 86 10.48 -13.56 -0.27
CA ILE A 86 11.94 -13.50 -0.22
C ILE A 86 12.36 -13.32 1.24
N PRO A 87 13.24 -14.21 1.77
CA PRO A 87 13.63 -14.14 3.16
C PRO A 87 14.52 -12.93 3.45
N ALA A 88 14.54 -12.49 4.71
CA ALA A 88 15.31 -11.35 5.14
C ALA A 88 16.83 -11.47 4.87
N ALA A 89 17.37 -12.70 4.77
CA ALA A 89 18.76 -12.92 4.39
C ALA A 89 19.09 -12.42 2.97
N ASP A 90 18.07 -12.41 2.09
CA ASP A 90 18.19 -12.01 0.68
C ASP A 90 17.47 -10.67 0.41
N ALA A 91 17.25 -9.85 1.44
CA ALA A 91 16.48 -8.62 1.36
C ALA A 91 17.02 -7.61 0.33
N SER A 92 18.32 -7.65 0.00
CA SER A 92 18.91 -6.81 -1.06
C SER A 92 18.44 -7.18 -2.47
N GLU A 93 17.85 -8.36 -2.63
CA GLU A 93 17.38 -8.89 -3.91
C GLU A 93 15.86 -8.76 -4.08
N ILE A 94 15.17 -8.13 -3.11
CA ILE A 94 13.75 -7.85 -3.21
C ILE A 94 13.50 -6.82 -4.32
N GLY A 95 12.62 -7.17 -5.26
CA GLY A 95 12.16 -6.30 -6.33
C GLY A 95 11.01 -5.37 -5.92
N MET A 96 10.43 -4.69 -6.89
CA MET A 96 9.36 -3.72 -6.67
C MET A 96 8.03 -4.35 -6.20
N PHE A 97 7.86 -5.66 -6.32
CA PHE A 97 6.73 -6.39 -5.72
C PHE A 97 6.75 -6.32 -4.19
N ASP A 98 7.93 -6.16 -3.60
CA ASP A 98 8.18 -5.96 -2.16
C ASP A 98 7.49 -7.00 -1.27
N ASN A 99 7.62 -8.30 -1.65
CA ASN A 99 6.95 -9.40 -0.94
C ASN A 99 5.43 -9.16 -0.76
N GLY A 100 4.78 -8.62 -1.81
CA GLY A 100 3.35 -8.35 -1.81
C GLY A 100 2.94 -6.97 -1.29
N LEU A 101 3.83 -6.21 -0.64
CA LEU A 101 3.49 -4.92 -0.03
C LEU A 101 3.12 -3.81 -1.04
N ASN A 102 3.34 -4.04 -2.33
CA ASN A 102 2.91 -3.12 -3.38
C ASN A 102 1.63 -3.57 -4.12
N CYS A 103 0.98 -4.64 -3.66
CA CYS A 103 -0.32 -5.08 -4.18
C CYS A 103 -1.43 -4.03 -3.95
N GLY A 104 -2.39 -3.97 -4.87
CA GLY A 104 -3.51 -3.03 -4.81
C GLY A 104 -3.11 -1.55 -5.01
N ARG A 105 -1.82 -1.23 -5.17
CA ARG A 105 -1.37 0.14 -5.44
C ARG A 105 -1.62 0.53 -6.89
N TRP A 106 -1.94 1.79 -7.09
CA TRP A 106 -2.10 2.33 -8.42
C TRP A 106 -0.79 2.94 -8.93
N VAL A 107 -0.58 2.79 -10.22
CA VAL A 107 0.62 3.22 -10.94
C VAL A 107 0.20 3.97 -12.18
N GLN A 108 0.73 5.18 -12.40
CA GLN A 108 0.65 5.84 -13.70
C GLN A 108 1.85 5.42 -14.54
N VAL A 109 1.58 4.84 -15.69
CA VAL A 109 2.59 4.39 -16.65
C VAL A 109 2.59 5.32 -17.86
N THR A 110 3.77 5.75 -18.29
CA THR A 110 3.99 6.55 -19.49
C THR A 110 4.84 5.76 -20.49
N ILE A 111 4.35 5.60 -21.70
CA ILE A 111 5.02 4.89 -22.80
C ILE A 111 6.24 5.68 -23.29
N GLY A 112 7.36 5.00 -23.37
CA GLY A 112 8.63 5.50 -23.90
C GLY A 112 9.02 4.87 -25.23
N ASN A 113 10.32 4.78 -25.49
CA ASN A 113 10.87 4.33 -26.75
C ASN A 113 10.56 2.85 -27.02
N TYR A 114 10.44 2.53 -28.27
CA TYR A 114 10.18 1.21 -28.83
C TYR A 114 11.49 0.53 -29.23
N CYS A 115 11.67 -0.75 -28.92
CA CYS A 115 12.81 -1.53 -29.38
C CYS A 115 12.50 -2.17 -30.74
N THR A 116 13.38 -1.97 -31.73
CA THR A 116 13.27 -2.60 -33.06
C THR A 116 13.92 -3.97 -33.15
N GLY A 117 14.52 -4.45 -32.06
CA GLY A 117 15.28 -5.70 -32.00
C GLY A 117 14.46 -6.88 -31.50
N VAL A 118 15.17 -7.84 -30.91
CA VAL A 118 14.62 -9.09 -30.40
C VAL A 118 13.98 -8.86 -29.02
N ASN A 119 12.83 -9.48 -28.81
CA ASN A 119 12.05 -9.47 -27.57
C ASN A 119 11.90 -10.91 -27.06
N ASP A 120 12.89 -11.44 -26.37
CA ASP A 120 12.91 -12.82 -25.90
C ASP A 120 13.25 -13.02 -24.41
N GLY A 121 13.53 -11.93 -23.69
CA GLY A 121 13.86 -11.99 -22.26
C GLY A 121 15.07 -12.90 -21.93
N ALA A 122 16.02 -13.03 -22.88
CA ALA A 122 17.12 -13.94 -22.73
C ALA A 122 18.11 -13.48 -21.65
N GLN A 123 18.63 -14.43 -20.90
CA GLN A 123 19.61 -14.20 -19.83
C GLN A 123 20.92 -13.64 -20.40
N ASN A 124 21.49 -12.66 -19.69
CA ASN A 124 22.73 -11.98 -20.04
C ASN A 124 22.70 -11.25 -21.40
N GLU A 125 21.53 -10.93 -21.91
CA GLU A 125 21.32 -10.21 -23.17
C GLU A 125 20.72 -8.81 -22.91
N PRO A 126 21.05 -7.82 -23.73
CA PRO A 126 20.48 -6.48 -23.57
C PRO A 126 18.98 -6.47 -23.88
N PHE A 127 18.23 -5.60 -23.21
CA PHE A 127 16.77 -5.45 -23.40
C PHE A 127 16.37 -5.12 -24.85
N CYS A 128 17.24 -4.56 -25.64
CA CYS A 128 17.03 -4.30 -27.07
C CYS A 128 18.17 -4.93 -27.89
N ARG A 129 18.17 -6.27 -27.96
CA ARG A 129 19.18 -7.04 -28.66
C ARG A 129 18.96 -6.98 -30.17
N ASN A 130 20.05 -6.76 -30.94
CA ASN A 130 20.02 -6.68 -32.41
C ASN A 130 19.08 -5.61 -32.96
N GLY A 131 18.85 -4.53 -32.22
CA GLY A 131 18.01 -3.43 -32.61
C GLY A 131 18.43 -2.11 -31.96
N SER A 132 17.56 -1.15 -32.01
CA SER A 132 17.74 0.18 -31.45
C SER A 132 16.46 0.65 -30.76
N TRP A 133 16.62 1.48 -29.74
CA TRP A 133 15.52 2.22 -29.15
C TRP A 133 15.15 3.39 -30.05
N ILE A 134 13.90 3.43 -30.48
CA ILE A 134 13.38 4.53 -31.32
C ILE A 134 12.12 5.13 -30.72
N SER A 135 11.94 6.42 -30.87
CA SER A 135 10.68 7.08 -30.57
C SER A 135 9.67 6.81 -31.68
N ASP A 136 8.43 6.55 -31.32
CA ASP A 136 7.32 6.37 -32.25
C ASP A 136 6.10 7.21 -31.83
N GLN A 137 4.98 7.02 -32.55
CA GLN A 137 3.76 7.79 -32.34
C GLN A 137 3.08 7.56 -30.96
N TYR A 138 3.49 6.57 -30.21
CA TYR A 138 2.92 6.21 -28.89
C TYR A 138 3.67 6.81 -27.72
N ASN A 139 4.86 7.37 -27.95
CA ASN A 139 5.66 7.98 -26.89
C ASN A 139 4.86 9.08 -26.17
N GLY A 140 4.82 9.02 -24.86
CA GLY A 140 4.09 9.95 -24.01
C GLY A 140 2.64 9.55 -23.73
N ALA A 141 2.12 8.47 -24.31
CA ALA A 141 0.81 7.93 -23.93
C ALA A 141 0.83 7.43 -22.47
N THR A 142 -0.24 7.68 -21.72
CA THR A 142 -0.33 7.36 -20.29
C THR A 142 -1.52 6.45 -19.99
N LEU A 143 -1.39 5.62 -18.95
CA LEU A 143 -2.49 4.83 -18.40
C LEU A 143 -2.29 4.64 -16.90
N ASP A 144 -3.37 4.78 -16.13
CA ASP A 144 -3.39 4.43 -14.73
C ASP A 144 -3.77 2.94 -14.59
N MET A 145 -2.93 2.18 -13.89
CA MET A 145 -3.02 0.72 -13.77
C MET A 145 -2.87 0.31 -12.31
N VAL A 146 -3.51 -0.80 -11.92
CA VAL A 146 -3.37 -1.36 -10.57
C VAL A 146 -2.36 -2.50 -10.56
N VAL A 147 -1.55 -2.59 -9.51
CA VAL A 147 -0.67 -3.74 -9.26
C VAL A 147 -1.53 -4.93 -8.82
N ALA A 148 -1.56 -5.99 -9.62
CA ALA A 148 -2.39 -7.17 -9.36
C ALA A 148 -1.63 -8.49 -9.51
N ASP A 149 -0.37 -8.42 -9.96
CA ASP A 149 0.44 -9.62 -10.22
C ASP A 149 1.92 -9.40 -9.93
N SER A 150 2.67 -10.46 -10.02
CA SER A 150 4.10 -10.52 -9.77
C SER A 150 4.85 -11.17 -10.94
N CYS A 151 5.93 -10.55 -11.39
CA CYS A 151 6.82 -11.11 -12.40
C CYS A 151 7.96 -11.89 -11.75
N ASP A 152 7.88 -13.22 -11.79
CA ASP A 152 8.87 -14.14 -11.22
C ASP A 152 8.99 -15.42 -12.06
N ASP A 153 8.99 -15.28 -13.37
CA ASP A 153 9.15 -16.38 -14.30
C ASP A 153 10.60 -16.52 -14.83
N GLY A 154 10.77 -17.30 -15.88
CA GLY A 154 12.04 -17.45 -16.56
C GLY A 154 12.52 -16.24 -17.36
N ASN A 155 11.72 -15.14 -17.43
CA ASN A 155 12.07 -13.92 -18.11
C ASN A 155 13.17 -13.18 -17.33
N ALA A 156 14.35 -13.06 -17.93
CA ALA A 156 15.48 -12.41 -17.31
C ALA A 156 15.21 -10.94 -16.97
N TRP A 157 14.36 -10.27 -17.73
CA TRP A 157 14.10 -8.85 -17.52
C TRP A 157 13.40 -8.52 -16.22
N CYS A 158 12.56 -9.45 -15.71
CA CYS A 158 11.98 -9.32 -14.37
C CYS A 158 13.04 -9.31 -13.24
N LYS A 159 14.27 -9.70 -13.53
CA LYS A 159 15.39 -9.75 -12.57
C LYS A 159 16.48 -8.72 -12.86
N ASP A 160 16.70 -8.43 -14.15
CA ASP A 160 17.81 -7.57 -14.61
C ASP A 160 17.49 -6.07 -14.56
N ASP A 161 16.19 -5.71 -14.54
CA ASP A 161 15.72 -4.32 -14.45
C ASP A 161 14.98 -4.08 -13.14
N PRO A 162 15.52 -3.26 -12.23
CA PRO A 162 14.90 -2.97 -10.94
C PRO A 162 13.51 -2.34 -11.03
N TYR A 163 13.19 -1.75 -12.19
CA TYR A 163 11.92 -1.06 -12.43
C TYR A 163 11.11 -1.68 -13.57
N HIS A 164 11.40 -2.95 -13.88
CA HIS A 164 10.64 -3.70 -14.88
C HIS A 164 9.18 -3.86 -14.45
N ILE A 165 8.26 -3.71 -15.42
CA ILE A 165 6.84 -3.99 -15.23
C ILE A 165 6.32 -4.84 -16.40
N ASP A 166 5.43 -5.77 -16.08
CA ASP A 166 4.66 -6.50 -17.09
C ASP A 166 3.25 -5.92 -17.18
N LEU A 167 2.84 -5.50 -18.36
CA LEU A 167 1.54 -4.89 -18.61
C LEU A 167 0.52 -5.94 -19.06
N HIS A 168 -0.71 -5.87 -18.56
CA HIS A 168 -1.79 -6.68 -19.08
C HIS A 168 -2.02 -6.38 -20.57
N GLN A 169 -1.99 -7.40 -21.43
CA GLN A 169 -2.06 -7.27 -22.89
C GLN A 169 -3.28 -6.45 -23.36
N ALA A 170 -4.45 -6.70 -22.74
CA ALA A 170 -5.67 -5.98 -23.11
C ALA A 170 -5.62 -4.48 -22.80
N SER A 171 -4.72 -4.05 -21.91
CA SER A 171 -4.52 -2.65 -21.57
C SER A 171 -3.67 -1.89 -22.59
N LEU A 172 -2.90 -2.57 -23.41
CA LEU A 172 -1.93 -1.91 -24.30
C LEU A 172 -2.57 -0.93 -25.29
N ASN A 173 -3.79 -1.21 -25.73
CA ASN A 173 -4.54 -0.34 -26.62
C ASN A 173 -5.42 0.68 -25.89
N GLN A 174 -5.39 0.71 -24.55
CA GLN A 174 -6.13 1.65 -23.70
C GLN A 174 -5.30 2.86 -23.27
N PHE A 175 -4.00 2.85 -23.50
CA PHE A 175 -3.16 4.02 -23.23
C PHE A 175 -3.70 5.25 -23.96
N VAL A 176 -3.65 6.40 -23.29
CA VAL A 176 -4.26 7.65 -23.76
C VAL A 176 -3.17 8.64 -24.17
N LEU A 177 -3.27 9.15 -25.37
CA LEU A 177 -2.46 10.25 -25.89
C LEU A 177 -3.35 11.37 -26.41
N ASN A 178 -3.11 12.60 -25.98
CA ASN A 178 -3.93 13.77 -26.33
C ASN A 178 -5.45 13.57 -26.07
N GLY A 179 -5.77 12.89 -24.97
CA GLY A 179 -7.15 12.65 -24.54
C GLY A 179 -7.88 11.55 -25.31
N GLN A 180 -7.19 10.76 -26.15
CA GLN A 180 -7.79 9.66 -26.91
C GLN A 180 -6.98 8.36 -26.71
N PRO A 181 -7.65 7.19 -26.60
CA PRO A 181 -6.97 5.89 -26.61
C PRO A 181 -6.17 5.72 -27.89
N VAL A 182 -4.97 5.18 -27.78
CA VAL A 182 -4.07 4.97 -28.95
C VAL A 182 -4.54 3.87 -29.89
N GLY A 183 -5.28 2.88 -29.40
CA GLY A 183 -6.11 1.95 -30.18
C GLY A 183 -5.39 0.79 -30.88
N ASN A 184 -4.15 0.92 -31.31
CA ASN A 184 -3.46 -0.09 -32.11
C ASN A 184 -1.97 -0.24 -31.78
N MET A 185 -1.59 -0.01 -30.54
CA MET A 185 -0.22 -0.24 -30.10
C MET A 185 0.12 -1.73 -30.11
N TYR A 186 -0.83 -2.57 -29.75
CA TYR A 186 -0.70 -4.03 -29.83
C TYR A 186 -1.60 -4.57 -30.98
N PRO A 187 -1.17 -5.56 -31.78
CA PRO A 187 0.11 -6.29 -31.70
C PRO A 187 1.29 -5.66 -32.47
N ASP A 188 1.02 -4.79 -33.43
CA ASP A 188 1.99 -4.49 -34.50
C ASP A 188 3.07 -3.46 -34.08
N HIS A 189 2.82 -2.70 -32.99
CA HIS A 189 3.71 -1.65 -32.48
C HIS A 189 4.14 -1.93 -31.04
N TRP A 190 4.02 -3.17 -30.58
CA TRP A 190 4.53 -3.60 -29.31
C TRP A 190 5.68 -4.58 -29.51
N ASN A 191 6.81 -4.19 -29.03
CA ASN A 191 7.96 -4.99 -28.68
C ASN A 191 8.41 -4.45 -27.31
N ASN A 192 9.55 -4.80 -26.78
CA ASN A 192 10.02 -4.16 -25.57
C ASN A 192 9.90 -2.65 -25.68
N ARG A 193 9.38 -2.03 -24.63
CA ARG A 193 9.32 -0.59 -24.51
C ARG A 193 10.01 -0.13 -23.25
N GLN A 194 10.70 1.00 -23.35
CA GLN A 194 10.98 1.80 -22.17
C GLN A 194 9.68 2.41 -21.67
N VAL A 195 9.55 2.47 -20.35
CA VAL A 195 8.42 3.12 -19.70
C VAL A 195 8.92 3.98 -18.56
N THR A 196 8.18 5.03 -18.26
CA THR A 196 8.37 5.78 -17.01
C THR A 196 7.12 5.60 -16.17
N TRP A 197 7.26 5.32 -14.90
CA TRP A 197 6.11 5.08 -14.05
C TRP A 197 6.32 5.56 -12.61
N GLN A 198 5.22 5.74 -11.90
CA GLN A 198 5.20 6.19 -10.51
C GLN A 198 3.96 5.68 -9.80
N PHE A 199 4.04 5.50 -8.50
CA PHE A 199 2.85 5.26 -7.69
C PHE A 199 1.98 6.50 -7.62
N ILE A 200 0.66 6.31 -7.68
CA ILE A 200 -0.36 7.35 -7.56
C ILE A 200 -1.47 6.91 -6.60
N PRO A 201 -2.23 7.83 -6.02
CA PRO A 201 -3.49 7.46 -5.36
C PRO A 201 -4.44 6.78 -6.34
N ALA A 202 -5.34 5.92 -5.84
CA ALA A 202 -6.38 5.31 -6.67
C ALA A 202 -7.19 6.39 -7.40
N PRO A 203 -7.29 6.34 -8.74
CA PRO A 203 -8.02 7.34 -9.51
C PRO A 203 -9.50 7.34 -9.14
N ASN A 204 -10.05 8.52 -8.84
CA ASN A 204 -11.47 8.71 -8.51
C ASN A 204 -11.98 7.77 -7.41
N TYR A 205 -11.14 7.43 -6.43
CA TYR A 205 -11.53 6.58 -5.32
C TYR A 205 -12.78 7.11 -4.63
N THR A 206 -13.80 6.27 -4.57
CA THR A 206 -15.07 6.57 -3.90
C THR A 206 -15.67 5.27 -3.36
N GLY A 207 -16.37 5.35 -2.25
CA GLY A 207 -16.98 4.18 -1.64
C GLY A 207 -16.09 3.58 -0.57
N ASP A 208 -16.14 2.27 -0.43
CA ASP A 208 -15.49 1.54 0.64
C ASP A 208 -14.78 0.29 0.10
N ILE A 209 -13.94 -0.36 0.92
CA ILE A 209 -13.19 -1.55 0.51
C ILE A 209 -14.13 -2.70 0.10
N ASN A 210 -13.62 -3.61 -0.73
CA ASN A 210 -14.26 -4.89 -0.96
C ASN A 210 -13.56 -5.97 -0.12
N ILE A 211 -14.36 -6.86 0.49
CA ILE A 211 -13.87 -8.03 1.22
C ILE A 211 -14.40 -9.28 0.55
N GLY A 212 -13.54 -10.25 0.28
CA GLY A 212 -13.91 -11.57 -0.19
C GLY A 212 -13.32 -12.66 0.68
N ALA A 213 -14.03 -13.76 0.89
CA ALA A 213 -13.47 -14.95 1.49
C ALA A 213 -12.80 -15.80 0.41
N LEU A 214 -11.57 -16.25 0.65
CA LEU A 214 -10.79 -17.05 -0.28
C LEU A 214 -11.28 -18.49 -0.37
N GLN A 215 -10.87 -19.21 -1.40
CA GLN A 215 -11.16 -20.65 -1.53
C GLN A 215 -10.62 -21.40 -0.31
N GLY A 216 -11.46 -22.21 0.29
CA GLY A 216 -11.13 -22.96 1.51
C GLY A 216 -11.31 -22.18 2.81
N ALA A 217 -11.56 -20.87 2.75
CA ALA A 217 -11.78 -20.06 3.96
C ALA A 217 -12.90 -20.62 4.81
N GLN A 218 -12.64 -20.81 6.09
CA GLN A 218 -13.53 -21.43 7.06
C GLN A 218 -13.26 -20.88 8.46
N PRO A 219 -14.13 -21.11 9.46
CA PRO A 219 -14.03 -20.42 10.74
C PRO A 219 -12.70 -20.55 11.48
N TYR A 220 -11.96 -21.62 11.29
CA TYR A 220 -10.64 -21.83 11.90
C TYR A 220 -9.47 -21.42 10.98
N TRP A 221 -9.75 -21.09 9.74
CA TRP A 221 -8.81 -20.51 8.77
C TRP A 221 -9.52 -19.44 7.93
N PRO A 222 -9.87 -18.30 8.53
CA PRO A 222 -10.64 -17.25 7.87
C PRO A 222 -9.73 -16.37 7.02
N ALA A 223 -9.34 -16.90 5.86
CA ALA A 223 -8.54 -16.18 4.87
C ALA A 223 -9.45 -15.26 4.04
N ILE A 224 -9.08 -14.00 3.96
CA ILE A 224 -9.82 -12.96 3.24
C ILE A 224 -8.91 -12.22 2.27
N ALA A 225 -9.49 -11.79 1.15
CA ALA A 225 -8.88 -10.86 0.20
C ALA A 225 -9.53 -9.48 0.31
N ILE A 226 -8.74 -8.42 0.18
CA ILE A 226 -9.19 -7.04 0.28
C ILE A 226 -8.80 -6.29 -1.00
N SER A 227 -9.77 -5.59 -1.60
CA SER A 227 -9.57 -4.73 -2.76
C SER A 227 -10.34 -3.42 -2.64
N HIS A 228 -10.31 -2.60 -3.67
CA HIS A 228 -10.86 -1.26 -3.69
C HIS A 228 -10.21 -0.36 -2.62
N LEU A 229 -8.92 -0.14 -2.80
CA LEU A 229 -8.05 0.52 -1.83
C LEU A 229 -7.62 1.90 -2.32
N PRO A 230 -7.60 2.94 -1.47
CA PRO A 230 -7.18 4.29 -1.87
C PRO A 230 -5.69 4.39 -2.20
N ASN A 231 -4.85 3.54 -1.61
CA ASN A 231 -3.39 3.57 -1.73
C ASN A 231 -2.77 2.20 -1.39
N GLY A 232 -3.29 1.11 -1.98
CA GLY A 232 -2.82 -0.25 -1.70
C GLY A 232 -3.00 -0.68 -0.24
N ILE A 233 -2.34 -1.77 0.14
CA ILE A 233 -2.46 -2.38 1.45
C ILE A 233 -1.10 -2.82 1.98
N HIS A 234 -0.78 -2.44 3.22
CA HIS A 234 0.41 -2.89 3.95
C HIS A 234 0.08 -3.72 5.19
N GLY A 235 -1.20 -3.89 5.48
CA GLY A 235 -1.61 -4.72 6.59
C GLY A 235 -3.11 -4.68 6.87
N VAL A 236 -3.54 -5.72 7.55
CA VAL A 236 -4.86 -5.83 8.14
C VAL A 236 -4.69 -6.03 9.62
N GLN A 237 -5.45 -5.33 10.42
CA GLN A 237 -5.55 -5.60 11.85
C GLN A 237 -6.93 -6.18 12.14
N TYR A 238 -6.98 -7.22 12.95
CA TYR A 238 -8.23 -7.78 13.46
C TYR A 238 -8.37 -7.55 14.96
N TYR A 239 -9.61 -7.39 15.42
CA TYR A 239 -9.92 -7.22 16.82
C TYR A 239 -10.26 -8.56 17.46
N ALA A 240 -9.45 -8.99 18.42
CA ALA A 240 -9.68 -10.25 19.13
C ALA A 240 -9.35 -10.09 20.63
N ASN A 241 -10.21 -10.67 21.48
CA ASN A 241 -10.03 -10.70 22.94
C ASN A 241 -9.72 -9.32 23.56
N GLY A 242 -10.31 -8.25 23.02
CA GLY A 242 -10.15 -6.91 23.56
C GLY A 242 -8.98 -6.11 22.98
N THR A 243 -8.25 -6.64 21.99
CA THR A 243 -7.05 -6.01 21.41
C THR A 243 -7.05 -6.07 19.89
N TRP A 244 -6.48 -5.03 19.24
CA TRP A 244 -6.12 -5.07 17.83
C TRP A 244 -4.80 -5.82 17.64
N THR A 245 -4.78 -6.73 16.69
CA THR A 245 -3.64 -7.60 16.38
C THR A 245 -3.42 -7.59 14.86
N ASP A 246 -2.17 -7.54 14.43
CA ASP A 246 -1.83 -7.59 13.01
C ASP A 246 -2.15 -8.99 12.45
N ALA A 247 -2.84 -9.02 11.32
CA ALA A 247 -3.12 -10.25 10.59
C ALA A 247 -1.87 -10.71 9.82
N THR A 248 -1.77 -12.00 9.58
CA THR A 248 -0.71 -12.56 8.76
C THR A 248 -1.12 -12.51 7.29
N MET A 249 -0.28 -11.92 6.44
CA MET A 249 -0.42 -12.01 4.99
C MET A 249 -0.30 -13.48 4.56
N ASP A 250 -1.12 -13.92 3.62
CA ASP A 250 -1.05 -15.29 3.10
C ASP A 250 0.09 -15.40 2.05
N SER A 251 1.23 -15.90 2.49
CA SER A 251 2.48 -15.92 1.70
C SER A 251 2.98 -14.50 1.39
N ASP A 252 3.06 -14.14 0.13
CA ASP A 252 3.34 -12.80 -0.39
C ASP A 252 2.21 -12.29 -1.32
N MET A 253 1.02 -12.83 -1.15
CA MET A 253 -0.20 -12.34 -1.78
C MET A 253 -0.72 -11.14 -1.00
N GLY A 254 -0.27 -9.95 -1.39
CA GLY A 254 -0.41 -8.75 -0.56
C GLY A 254 -1.84 -8.29 -0.27
N ASP A 255 -2.83 -8.73 -1.06
CA ASP A 255 -4.24 -8.45 -0.80
C ASP A 255 -4.89 -9.46 0.15
N ASP A 256 -4.18 -10.56 0.53
CA ASP A 256 -4.74 -11.70 1.25
C ASP A 256 -4.21 -11.80 2.69
N TYR A 257 -5.13 -11.95 3.64
CA TYR A 257 -4.82 -12.01 5.07
C TYR A 257 -5.61 -13.06 5.81
N ILE A 258 -4.96 -13.69 6.80
CA ILE A 258 -5.60 -14.62 7.73
C ILE A 258 -5.92 -13.86 9.00
N VAL A 259 -7.21 -13.81 9.34
CA VAL A 259 -7.72 -13.07 10.51
C VAL A 259 -8.19 -14.03 11.60
N ALA A 260 -8.59 -13.51 12.76
CA ALA A 260 -9.18 -14.30 13.83
C ALA A 260 -10.53 -13.73 14.29
N PRO A 261 -11.42 -14.55 14.86
CA PRO A 261 -12.71 -14.10 15.34
C PRO A 261 -12.57 -13.15 16.55
N THR A 262 -13.55 -12.28 16.73
CA THR A 262 -13.59 -11.30 17.83
C THR A 262 -13.47 -11.94 19.20
N THR A 263 -14.01 -13.15 19.38
CA THR A 263 -13.93 -13.91 20.63
C THR A 263 -13.80 -15.41 20.35
N GLY A 264 -13.02 -16.08 21.19
CA GLY A 264 -12.88 -17.55 21.19
C GLY A 264 -12.13 -18.11 19.99
N SER A 265 -12.32 -19.39 19.72
CA SER A 265 -11.86 -20.08 18.51
C SER A 265 -12.95 -20.06 17.46
N GLY A 266 -12.58 -19.89 16.17
CA GLY A 266 -13.53 -19.78 15.08
C GLY A 266 -14.52 -20.95 14.98
N THR A 267 -15.80 -20.62 14.99
CA THR A 267 -16.93 -21.53 14.78
C THR A 267 -17.89 -20.96 13.74
N ALA A 268 -18.83 -21.77 13.27
CA ALA A 268 -19.88 -21.26 12.39
C ALA A 268 -20.63 -20.09 13.05
N GLY A 269 -20.74 -18.97 12.35
CA GLY A 269 -21.36 -17.75 12.86
C GLY A 269 -20.44 -16.84 13.69
N SER A 270 -19.14 -17.15 13.78
CA SER A 270 -18.17 -16.20 14.36
C SER A 270 -18.21 -14.84 13.66
N SER A 271 -18.06 -13.79 14.46
CA SER A 271 -17.93 -12.41 13.99
C SER A 271 -16.44 -12.06 13.91
N TYR A 272 -16.13 -11.27 12.89
CA TYR A 272 -14.79 -10.74 12.64
C TYR A 272 -14.86 -9.23 12.55
N GLU A 273 -13.90 -8.56 13.12
CA GLU A 273 -13.74 -7.12 13.05
C GLU A 273 -12.34 -6.81 12.54
N ILE A 274 -12.24 -6.05 11.46
CA ILE A 274 -10.95 -5.67 10.88
C ILE A 274 -10.89 -4.17 10.62
N ARG A 275 -9.66 -3.67 10.51
CA ARG A 275 -9.31 -2.39 9.91
C ARG A 275 -8.08 -2.59 9.03
N VAL A 276 -7.93 -1.72 8.03
CA VAL A 276 -6.91 -1.88 6.99
C VAL A 276 -5.90 -0.75 7.09
N VAL A 277 -4.63 -1.06 6.87
CA VAL A 277 -3.51 -0.12 6.83
C VAL A 277 -3.05 0.01 5.39
N ASP A 278 -2.97 1.23 4.86
CA ASP A 278 -2.52 1.52 3.51
C ASP A 278 -0.98 1.48 3.36
N ALA A 279 -0.48 1.65 2.14
CA ALA A 279 0.94 1.67 1.83
C ALA A 279 1.73 2.84 2.47
N SER A 280 1.07 3.82 3.04
CA SER A 280 1.67 4.92 3.79
C SER A 280 1.61 4.72 5.31
N GLY A 281 1.07 3.59 5.76
CA GLY A 281 0.89 3.29 7.18
C GLY A 281 -0.32 3.94 7.82
N ASN A 282 -1.23 4.51 7.04
CA ASN A 282 -2.45 5.11 7.54
C ASN A 282 -3.60 4.10 7.57
N LEU A 283 -4.49 4.24 8.52
CA LEU A 283 -5.73 3.47 8.51
C LEU A 283 -6.64 3.95 7.37
N VAL A 284 -7.06 2.99 6.54
CA VAL A 284 -8.00 3.24 5.43
C VAL A 284 -9.33 3.76 5.99
N ASN A 285 -9.96 4.68 5.26
CA ASN A 285 -11.26 5.27 5.59
C ASN A 285 -11.32 5.83 7.03
N ASN A 286 -10.24 6.51 7.47
CA ASN A 286 -10.12 7.10 8.81
C ASN A 286 -10.24 6.08 9.96
N GLY A 287 -9.82 4.83 9.74
CA GLY A 287 -9.85 3.79 10.77
C GLY A 287 -11.21 3.14 10.93
N GLU A 288 -12.00 3.14 9.88
CA GLU A 288 -13.27 2.42 9.86
C GLU A 288 -13.07 0.95 10.19
N VAL A 289 -13.96 0.41 11.00
CA VAL A 289 -13.98 -1.00 11.41
C VAL A 289 -15.03 -1.73 10.60
N TYR A 290 -14.60 -2.77 9.91
CA TYR A 290 -15.43 -3.63 9.07
C TYR A 290 -15.83 -4.87 9.87
N ASN A 291 -17.14 -5.02 10.12
CA ASN A 291 -17.70 -6.12 10.91
C ASN A 291 -18.39 -7.11 9.99
N PHE A 292 -17.98 -8.37 10.00
CA PHE A 292 -18.52 -9.39 9.11
C PHE A 292 -18.53 -10.79 9.75
N SER A 293 -19.21 -11.70 9.06
CA SER A 293 -19.09 -13.16 9.28
C SER A 293 -18.79 -13.81 7.93
N LEU A 294 -18.18 -14.98 7.95
CA LEU A 294 -18.00 -15.75 6.73
C LEU A 294 -19.35 -16.08 6.10
N PRO A 295 -19.46 -16.01 4.75
CA PRO A 295 -20.67 -16.35 4.04
C PRO A 295 -21.16 -17.75 4.38
N ALA A 296 -22.48 -17.95 4.46
CA ALA A 296 -23.07 -19.25 4.76
C ALA A 296 -22.66 -20.34 3.75
N SER A 297 -22.36 -19.96 2.50
CA SER A 297 -21.84 -20.85 1.46
C SER A 297 -20.45 -21.42 1.77
N CYS A 298 -19.73 -20.80 2.69
CA CYS A 298 -18.40 -21.25 3.13
C CYS A 298 -18.47 -22.24 4.31
N LEU A 299 -19.66 -22.54 4.81
CA LEU A 299 -19.85 -23.36 6.00
C LEU A 299 -20.52 -24.72 5.64
N PRO A 300 -20.11 -25.83 6.29
CA PRO A 300 -19.00 -26.00 7.23
C PRO A 300 -17.65 -26.30 6.57
N ASN A 301 -17.60 -26.52 5.25
CA ASN A 301 -16.47 -27.17 4.55
C ASN A 301 -15.51 -26.18 3.85
N GLY A 302 -15.65 -24.89 4.08
CA GLY A 302 -14.89 -23.83 3.42
C GLY A 302 -15.55 -23.32 2.14
N CYS A 303 -15.13 -22.13 1.70
CA CYS A 303 -15.58 -21.52 0.45
C CYS A 303 -15.14 -22.38 -0.73
N SER A 304 -16.03 -22.63 -1.68
CA SER A 304 -15.76 -23.49 -2.84
C SER A 304 -15.21 -22.74 -4.04
N THR A 305 -15.39 -21.42 -4.09
CA THR A 305 -14.94 -20.54 -5.19
C THR A 305 -13.68 -19.79 -4.79
N ALA A 306 -12.89 -19.37 -5.76
CA ALA A 306 -11.69 -18.60 -5.55
C ALA A 306 -11.95 -17.32 -4.72
N TYR A 307 -13.06 -16.66 -4.98
CA TYR A 307 -13.50 -15.48 -4.25
C TYR A 307 -15.00 -15.56 -3.96
N THR A 308 -15.37 -15.43 -2.69
CA THR A 308 -16.77 -15.34 -2.25
C THR A 308 -16.98 -13.97 -1.59
N PRO A 309 -17.77 -13.06 -2.18
CA PRO A 309 -18.01 -11.73 -1.58
C PRO A 309 -18.50 -11.82 -0.15
N VAL A 310 -17.94 -10.99 0.72
CA VAL A 310 -18.31 -10.88 2.12
C VAL A 310 -19.10 -9.59 2.32
N SER A 311 -20.32 -9.72 2.86
CA SER A 311 -21.09 -8.55 3.31
C SER A 311 -20.64 -8.14 4.70
N TYR A 312 -20.45 -6.86 4.91
CA TYR A 312 -20.04 -6.29 6.18
C TYR A 312 -20.90 -5.10 6.58
N THR A 313 -20.84 -4.74 7.83
CA THR A 313 -21.30 -3.45 8.34
C THR A 313 -20.09 -2.68 8.85
N THR A 314 -20.15 -1.37 8.76
CA THR A 314 -19.09 -0.53 9.29
C THR A 314 -19.48 0.04 10.65
N SER A 315 -18.51 0.22 11.49
CA SER A 315 -18.63 1.00 12.71
C SER A 315 -17.44 1.95 12.80
N THR A 316 -17.69 3.15 13.30
CA THR A 316 -16.57 3.94 13.79
C THR A 316 -15.95 3.14 14.91
N GLY A 317 -14.74 2.63 14.70
CA GLY A 317 -13.98 2.02 15.77
C GLY A 317 -14.03 2.91 17.01
N PRO A 318 -13.78 2.41 18.23
CA PRO A 318 -13.60 3.27 19.38
C PRO A 318 -12.67 4.37 18.91
N THR A 319 -13.17 5.60 18.89
CA THR A 319 -12.49 6.74 18.31
C THR A 319 -11.02 6.63 18.65
N ALA A 320 -10.20 6.20 17.67
CA ALA A 320 -8.79 6.54 17.76
C ALA A 320 -8.80 8.03 18.09
N PRO A 321 -8.03 8.48 19.06
CA PRO A 321 -7.93 9.91 19.35
C PRO A 321 -7.85 10.58 17.98
N PRO A 322 -8.63 11.66 17.70
CA PRO A 322 -8.70 12.28 16.39
C PRO A 322 -7.29 12.30 15.83
N PRO A 323 -7.06 11.88 14.56
CA PRO A 323 -5.72 11.77 14.01
C PRO A 323 -5.01 13.03 14.41
N ALA A 324 -3.97 12.91 15.23
CA ALA A 324 -3.34 14.07 15.81
C ALA A 324 -2.87 14.88 14.61
N THR A 325 -3.46 16.04 14.43
CA THR A 325 -3.20 16.94 13.31
C THR A 325 -1.78 17.49 13.47
N GLY A 326 -0.80 16.68 13.11
CA GLY A 326 0.61 17.03 13.16
C GLY A 326 1.38 16.12 12.23
N THR A 327 2.21 16.70 11.40
CA THR A 327 3.25 15.98 10.69
C THR A 327 4.48 15.92 11.57
N CYS A 328 5.14 14.78 11.64
CA CYS A 328 6.43 14.69 12.32
C CYS A 328 7.48 14.04 11.44
N THR A 329 8.74 14.26 11.78
CA THR A 329 9.88 13.62 11.15
C THR A 329 10.70 12.89 12.20
N LEU A 330 11.29 11.76 11.81
CA LEU A 330 12.19 10.97 12.63
C LEU A 330 13.62 11.08 12.08
N THR A 331 14.57 11.38 12.95
CA THR A 331 16.00 11.29 12.62
C THR A 331 16.71 10.44 13.66
N SER A 332 17.84 9.83 13.30
CA SER A 332 18.64 9.01 14.21
C SER A 332 20.10 9.44 14.20
N SER A 333 20.75 9.27 15.34
CA SER A 333 22.19 9.46 15.49
C SER A 333 22.75 8.40 16.44
N VAL A 334 24.00 7.98 16.21
CA VAL A 334 24.72 7.10 17.12
C VAL A 334 25.24 7.97 18.27
N SER A 335 24.77 7.73 19.48
CA SER A 335 25.24 8.43 20.67
C SER A 335 26.44 7.75 21.34
N ASN A 336 26.57 6.42 21.16
CA ASN A 336 27.71 5.62 21.62
C ASN A 336 27.81 4.31 20.83
N SER A 337 29.02 3.75 20.71
CA SER A 337 29.23 2.44 20.07
C SER A 337 30.36 1.68 20.74
N TRP A 338 30.26 0.36 20.76
CA TRP A 338 31.25 -0.57 21.32
C TRP A 338 31.26 -1.88 20.51
N PRO A 339 32.28 -2.73 20.64
CA PRO A 339 32.26 -4.03 20.00
C PRO A 339 30.99 -4.83 20.39
N GLY A 340 30.13 -5.11 19.41
CA GLY A 340 28.90 -5.90 19.58
C GLY A 340 27.66 -5.10 19.97
N GLY A 341 27.67 -3.75 19.90
CA GLY A 341 26.46 -2.96 20.15
C GLY A 341 26.63 -1.47 19.94
N SER A 342 25.50 -0.78 19.88
CA SER A 342 25.43 0.67 19.73
C SER A 342 24.26 1.24 20.53
N GLN A 343 24.43 2.47 20.98
CA GLN A 343 23.36 3.27 21.52
C GLN A 343 22.95 4.33 20.50
N LEU A 344 21.67 4.34 20.15
CA LEU A 344 21.10 5.27 19.19
C LEU A 344 20.19 6.24 19.91
N GLN A 345 20.27 7.51 19.53
CA GLN A 345 19.32 8.53 19.88
C GLN A 345 18.46 8.83 18.67
N LEU A 346 17.14 8.79 18.85
CA LEU A 346 16.17 9.12 17.83
C LEU A 346 15.47 10.42 18.24
N THR A 347 15.29 11.31 17.26
CA THR A 347 14.66 12.62 17.47
C THR A 347 13.38 12.68 16.66
N VAL A 348 12.27 12.84 17.35
CA VAL A 348 10.96 13.13 16.78
C VAL A 348 10.78 14.64 16.76
N THR A 349 10.62 15.22 15.57
CA THR A 349 10.40 16.66 15.38
C THR A 349 8.97 16.87 14.85
N ASN A 350 8.19 17.68 15.54
CA ASN A 350 6.89 18.11 15.02
C ASN A 350 7.11 19.12 13.87
N SER A 351 7.00 18.65 12.64
CA SER A 351 7.12 19.47 11.42
C SER A 351 5.80 20.13 11.00
N GLY A 352 4.72 19.89 11.76
CA GLY A 352 3.41 20.52 11.54
C GLY A 352 3.32 21.92 12.17
N THR A 353 2.14 22.51 12.02
CA THR A 353 1.81 23.83 12.56
C THR A 353 0.98 23.79 13.85
N THR A 354 0.59 22.60 14.29
CA THR A 354 -0.24 22.35 15.48
C THR A 354 0.52 21.49 16.50
N LEU A 355 0.05 21.51 17.74
CA LEU A 355 0.60 20.66 18.81
C LEU A 355 0.42 19.18 18.43
N LEU A 356 1.50 18.40 18.49
CA LEU A 356 1.47 16.96 18.46
C LEU A 356 1.15 16.45 19.88
N THR A 357 0.07 15.70 20.06
CA THR A 357 -0.40 15.22 21.39
C THR A 357 0.03 13.79 21.71
N GLY A 358 0.61 13.10 20.73
CA GLY A 358 1.22 11.79 20.82
C GLY A 358 1.97 11.51 19.54
N TRP A 359 2.95 10.59 19.58
CA TRP A 359 3.70 10.20 18.39
C TRP A 359 4.01 8.71 18.38
N THR A 360 4.06 8.18 17.16
CA THR A 360 4.63 6.87 16.86
C THR A 360 5.83 7.05 15.95
N ALA A 361 6.81 6.17 16.10
CA ALA A 361 8.01 6.15 15.28
C ALA A 361 8.26 4.71 14.83
N GLY A 362 8.66 4.54 13.56
CA GLY A 362 9.04 3.26 13.01
C GLY A 362 10.41 3.33 12.36
N PHE A 363 11.16 2.24 12.39
CA PHE A 363 12.44 2.11 11.69
C PHE A 363 12.81 0.64 11.52
N MET A 364 13.76 0.38 10.64
CA MET A 364 14.33 -0.95 10.44
C MET A 364 15.79 -0.99 10.88
N LEU A 365 16.15 -2.06 11.59
CA LEU A 365 17.52 -2.44 11.89
C LEU A 365 18.22 -2.93 10.63
N ALA A 366 19.53 -2.84 10.58
CA ALA A 366 20.31 -3.23 9.41
C ALA A 366 20.37 -4.75 9.19
N ASP A 367 20.25 -5.52 10.26
CA ASP A 367 20.41 -6.99 10.23
C ASP A 367 19.34 -7.67 11.11
N THR A 368 18.88 -8.85 10.70
CA THR A 368 17.93 -9.69 11.45
C THR A 368 18.49 -10.23 12.76
N SER A 369 19.80 -10.30 12.89
CA SER A 369 20.47 -10.69 14.14
C SER A 369 20.56 -9.57 15.16
N GLU A 370 20.26 -8.33 14.76
CA GLU A 370 20.25 -7.17 15.66
C GLU A 370 19.00 -7.17 16.54
N THR A 371 19.18 -6.91 17.81
CA THR A 371 18.09 -6.86 18.79
C THR A 371 18.17 -5.61 19.63
N ILE A 372 17.02 -5.03 19.94
CA ILE A 372 16.91 -3.95 20.92
C ILE A 372 16.90 -4.57 22.32
N THR A 373 17.92 -4.24 23.10
CA THR A 373 18.08 -4.76 24.47
C THR A 373 17.60 -3.79 25.53
N SER A 374 17.47 -2.53 25.19
CA SER A 374 16.99 -1.48 26.12
C SER A 374 16.45 -0.30 25.33
N SER A 375 15.45 0.38 25.90
CA SER A 375 14.90 1.64 25.39
C SER A 375 14.56 2.58 26.53
N TRP A 376 14.51 3.87 26.24
CA TRP A 376 14.06 4.91 27.19
C TRP A 376 13.31 6.01 26.45
N ASN A 377 12.41 6.68 27.15
CA ASN A 377 11.50 7.72 26.66
C ASN A 377 10.55 7.24 25.55
N ALA A 378 10.39 5.94 25.36
CA ALA A 378 9.40 5.34 24.48
C ALA A 378 9.11 3.90 24.90
N THR A 379 7.92 3.43 24.58
CA THR A 379 7.61 1.99 24.59
C THR A 379 8.00 1.45 23.22
N VAL A 380 8.95 0.54 23.18
CA VAL A 380 9.51 -0.01 21.93
C VAL A 380 9.16 -1.47 21.79
N SER A 381 8.72 -1.87 20.60
CA SER A 381 8.51 -3.26 20.20
C SER A 381 9.31 -3.57 18.95
N GLN A 382 9.80 -4.81 18.84
CA GLN A 382 10.58 -5.29 17.70
C GLN A 382 9.98 -6.59 17.17
N SER A 383 9.85 -6.68 15.85
CA SER A 383 9.51 -7.93 15.13
C SER A 383 10.49 -8.09 13.97
N GLY A 384 11.43 -9.03 14.10
CA GLY A 384 12.56 -9.14 13.17
C GLY A 384 13.37 -7.84 13.12
N GLN A 385 13.57 -7.29 11.93
CA GLN A 385 14.25 -5.99 11.74
C GLN A 385 13.33 -4.79 12.00
N GLN A 386 12.02 -4.98 11.93
CA GLN A 386 11.07 -3.87 12.11
C GLN A 386 10.92 -3.49 13.58
N VAL A 387 11.02 -2.21 13.85
CA VAL A 387 10.89 -1.63 15.18
C VAL A 387 9.80 -0.56 15.17
N SER A 388 8.92 -0.63 16.14
CA SER A 388 7.91 0.38 16.44
C SER A 388 8.15 0.97 17.82
N ALA A 389 8.02 2.28 17.93
CA ALA A 389 8.12 3.02 19.17
C ALA A 389 6.92 3.94 19.35
N VAL A 390 6.41 4.02 20.57
CA VAL A 390 5.31 4.91 20.97
C VAL A 390 5.80 5.78 22.11
N ASN A 391 5.41 7.05 22.12
CA ASN A 391 5.81 7.98 23.18
C ASN A 391 5.51 7.45 24.59
N ALA A 392 6.36 7.81 25.54
CA ALA A 392 6.03 7.64 26.94
C ALA A 392 4.93 8.66 27.36
N SER A 393 4.26 8.42 28.48
CA SER A 393 3.13 9.23 28.92
C SER A 393 3.46 10.71 29.18
N TYR A 394 4.74 11.06 29.30
CA TYR A 394 5.23 12.40 29.65
C TYR A 394 5.87 13.15 28.46
N ASP A 395 6.08 12.54 27.30
CA ASP A 395 6.81 13.14 26.18
C ASP A 395 6.07 13.11 24.84
N GLY A 396 4.79 12.73 24.86
CA GLY A 396 3.93 12.72 23.68
C GLY A 396 3.53 14.11 23.20
N SER A 397 3.62 15.13 24.04
CA SER A 397 3.21 16.50 23.69
C SER A 397 4.39 17.30 23.14
N VAL A 398 4.40 17.54 21.81
CA VAL A 398 5.48 18.26 21.10
C VAL A 398 4.89 19.47 20.37
N ALA A 399 5.29 20.68 20.75
CA ALA A 399 4.80 21.89 20.10
C ALA A 399 5.27 21.99 18.63
N ALA A 400 4.58 22.77 17.83
CA ALA A 400 4.96 23.00 16.43
C ALA A 400 6.41 23.50 16.31
N GLY A 401 7.21 22.81 15.51
CA GLY A 401 8.64 23.08 15.33
C GLY A 401 9.56 22.57 16.43
N GLU A 402 9.03 22.06 17.53
CA GLU A 402 9.80 21.50 18.64
C GLU A 402 10.08 20.01 18.44
N SER A 403 10.97 19.46 19.24
CA SER A 403 11.40 18.05 19.16
C SER A 403 11.42 17.40 20.53
N THR A 404 11.21 16.08 20.54
CA THR A 404 11.50 15.21 21.68
C THR A 404 12.43 14.08 21.24
N THR A 405 13.04 13.37 22.20
CA THR A 405 14.00 12.32 21.91
C THR A 405 13.72 11.06 22.70
N PHE A 406 13.93 9.93 22.07
CA PHE A 406 14.00 8.63 22.74
C PHE A 406 15.27 7.89 22.31
N GLY A 407 15.56 6.81 22.98
CA GLY A 407 16.75 6.07 22.61
C GLY A 407 16.58 4.57 22.73
N VAL A 408 17.46 3.86 22.03
CA VAL A 408 17.55 2.41 22.04
C VAL A 408 19.00 1.94 22.13
N VAL A 409 19.21 0.79 22.74
CA VAL A 409 20.46 0.04 22.69
C VAL A 409 20.24 -1.15 21.76
N VAL A 410 21.06 -1.24 20.72
CA VAL A 410 21.01 -2.29 19.70
C VAL A 410 22.25 -3.18 19.84
N THR A 411 22.06 -4.51 19.83
CA THR A 411 23.17 -5.46 19.68
C THR A 411 23.51 -5.63 18.21
N GLY A 412 24.78 -5.84 17.89
CA GLY A 412 25.26 -6.02 16.52
C GLY A 412 26.38 -5.06 16.16
N SER A 413 26.87 -5.14 14.93
CA SER A 413 28.02 -4.36 14.46
C SER A 413 27.65 -3.10 13.68
N ASN A 414 26.39 -2.92 13.32
CA ASN A 414 25.93 -1.84 12.45
C ASN A 414 24.91 -0.94 13.18
N ALA A 415 25.26 0.33 13.35
CA ALA A 415 24.38 1.33 13.97
C ALA A 415 23.51 2.07 12.92
N THR A 416 23.30 1.48 11.75
CA THR A 416 22.55 2.13 10.66
C THR A 416 21.09 1.73 10.73
N LEU A 417 20.20 2.70 10.84
CA LEU A 417 18.75 2.51 10.74
C LEU A 417 18.29 2.91 9.34
N SER A 418 17.28 2.22 8.86
CA SER A 418 16.59 2.53 7.59
C SER A 418 15.10 2.69 7.79
N ARG A 419 14.39 3.16 6.77
CA ARG A 419 12.92 3.33 6.77
C ARG A 419 12.40 4.08 8.02
N LEU A 420 13.03 5.21 8.33
CA LEU A 420 12.60 6.06 9.44
C LEU A 420 11.24 6.69 9.14
N THR A 421 10.26 6.39 9.95
CA THR A 421 8.89 6.92 9.84
C THR A 421 8.46 7.59 11.13
N CYS A 422 7.59 8.59 11.05
CA CYS A 422 6.98 9.23 12.20
C CYS A 422 5.54 9.60 11.87
N GLY A 423 4.65 9.34 12.81
CA GLY A 423 3.25 9.70 12.73
C GLY A 423 2.69 10.13 14.07
N PRO A 424 1.54 10.78 14.10
CA PRO A 424 0.83 11.03 15.34
C PRO A 424 0.34 9.70 15.96
N HIS A 425 0.22 9.69 17.31
CA HIS A 425 -0.28 8.55 18.08
C HIS A 425 -1.67 8.83 18.60
#